data_81d680a3ae3871b04533bf2bba551ad1
#
_entry.id   81d680a3ae3871b04533bf2bba551ad1
#
_cell.length_a   1.000
_cell.length_b   1.000
_cell.length_c   1.000
_cell.angle_alpha   90.00
_cell.angle_beta   90.00
_cell.angle_gamma   90.00
#
_symmetry.space_group_name_H-M   'P 1'
#
loop_
_entity.id
_entity.type
_entity.pdbx_description
1 polymer ?
#
loop_
_entity_poly.entity_id
_entity_poly.type
_entity_poly.pdbx_seq_one_letter_code
_entity_poly.pdbx_strand_id
1 'polypeptide(L)'
;EVITEVKDLLIEKNRSYGDSAINPSNIFSNGDALDSLGARIDDKLMRIKNTGITDETEDTLMDLIGYLVLYKVAMIKEKVDEFESEKEILEMGGHVNINGTNIDSVDGLIYHYEEKEKKSKN
;
A
#
# COMPACT_ATOMS: atom_id res chain seq x y z
N GLU A 1 -13.77 -18.09 4.23
CA GLU A 1 -13.35 -19.02 3.17
C GLU A 1 -12.73 -18.28 2.01
N VAL A 2 -13.45 -17.35 1.37
CA VAL A 2 -12.89 -16.51 0.30
C VAL A 2 -11.66 -15.72 0.81
N ILE A 3 -11.72 -15.19 2.00
CA ILE A 3 -10.59 -14.44 2.60
C ILE A 3 -9.38 -15.36 2.77
N THR A 4 -9.58 -16.61 3.17
CA THR A 4 -8.52 -17.61 3.28
C THR A 4 -7.90 -17.90 1.91
N GLU A 5 -8.72 -18.04 0.87
CA GLU A 5 -8.26 -18.26 -0.50
C GLU A 5 -7.42 -17.10 -1.00
N VAL A 6 -7.85 -15.85 -0.74
CA VAL A 6 -7.08 -14.64 -1.08
C VAL A 6 -5.75 -14.63 -0.34
N LYS A 7 -5.77 -14.92 0.95
CA LYS A 7 -4.55 -14.99 1.77
C LYS A 7 -3.57 -16.02 1.21
N ASP A 8 -4.05 -17.23 0.91
CA ASP A 8 -3.20 -18.30 0.40
C ASP A 8 -2.62 -17.93 -0.97
N LEU A 9 -3.42 -17.31 -1.84
CA LEU A 9 -2.97 -16.82 -3.14
C LEU A 9 -1.84 -15.79 -2.98
N LEU A 10 -1.99 -14.83 -2.07
CA LEU A 10 -0.99 -13.80 -1.83
C LEU A 10 0.30 -14.38 -1.26
N ILE A 11 0.20 -15.34 -0.33
CA ILE A 11 1.37 -16.02 0.24
C ILE A 11 2.12 -16.77 -0.84
N GLU A 12 1.41 -17.50 -1.72
CA GLU A 12 2.01 -18.25 -2.81
C GLU A 12 2.72 -17.31 -3.80
N LYS A 13 2.07 -16.24 -4.20
CA LYS A 13 2.68 -15.24 -5.10
C LYS A 13 3.88 -14.57 -4.47
N ASN A 14 3.81 -14.21 -3.20
CA ASN A 14 4.93 -13.61 -2.50
C ASN A 14 6.13 -14.55 -2.42
N ARG A 15 5.90 -15.83 -2.25
CA ARG A 15 6.96 -16.85 -2.26
C ARG A 15 7.68 -16.88 -3.61
N SER A 16 6.93 -16.76 -4.72
CA SER A 16 7.47 -16.81 -6.07
C SER A 16 8.17 -15.52 -6.50
N TYR A 17 7.63 -14.36 -6.11
CA TYR A 17 8.11 -13.05 -6.56
C TYR A 17 8.86 -12.25 -5.48
N GLY A 18 8.99 -12.80 -4.28
CA GLY A 18 9.52 -12.07 -3.13
C GLY A 18 8.61 -10.89 -2.80
N ASP A 19 9.16 -9.80 -2.31
CA ASP A 19 8.41 -8.60 -1.94
C ASP A 19 8.14 -7.63 -3.09
N SER A 20 8.28 -8.07 -4.35
CA SER A 20 8.27 -7.15 -5.51
C SER A 20 6.97 -6.35 -5.65
N ALA A 21 5.84 -6.81 -5.11
CA ALA A 21 4.59 -6.05 -5.12
C ALA A 21 4.67 -4.80 -4.22
N ILE A 22 5.34 -4.91 -3.08
CA ILE A 22 5.51 -3.84 -2.09
C ILE A 22 6.83 -3.09 -2.30
N ASN A 23 7.88 -3.82 -2.69
CA ASN A 23 9.20 -3.29 -2.98
C ASN A 23 9.57 -3.66 -4.43
N PRO A 24 9.07 -2.89 -5.42
CA PRO A 24 9.32 -3.22 -6.83
C PRO A 24 10.82 -3.15 -7.16
N SER A 25 11.29 -4.11 -7.94
CA SER A 25 12.71 -4.19 -8.32
C SER A 25 13.13 -3.11 -9.33
N ASN A 26 12.17 -2.55 -10.08
CA ASN A 26 12.38 -1.45 -11.03
C ASN A 26 13.52 -1.69 -12.02
N ILE A 27 13.60 -2.91 -12.58
CA ILE A 27 14.60 -3.25 -13.59
C ILE A 27 14.31 -2.51 -14.88
N PHE A 28 13.06 -2.43 -15.30
CA PHE A 28 12.62 -1.76 -16.53
C PHE A 28 11.64 -0.60 -16.28
N SER A 29 11.04 -0.52 -15.10
CA SER A 29 10.08 0.53 -14.73
C SER A 29 10.63 1.38 -13.61
N ASN A 30 10.10 2.60 -13.46
CA ASN A 30 10.51 3.56 -12.44
C ASN A 30 9.39 3.90 -11.45
N GLY A 31 8.26 3.17 -11.52
CA GLY A 31 7.12 3.41 -10.63
C GLY A 31 7.36 2.90 -9.22
N ASP A 32 6.68 3.49 -8.25
CA ASP A 32 6.63 2.97 -6.89
C ASP A 32 5.63 1.78 -6.81
N ALA A 33 5.46 1.24 -5.62
CA ALA A 33 4.55 0.10 -5.40
C ALA A 33 3.10 0.44 -5.75
N LEU A 34 2.64 1.64 -5.39
CA LEU A 34 1.27 2.08 -5.67
C LEU A 34 1.03 2.24 -7.16
N ASP A 35 1.96 2.84 -7.90
CA ASP A 35 1.86 2.98 -9.36
C ASP A 35 1.81 1.62 -10.06
N SER A 36 2.69 0.71 -9.65
CA SER A 36 2.78 -0.63 -10.24
C SER A 36 1.52 -1.46 -9.95
N LEU A 37 1.02 -1.41 -8.73
CA LEU A 37 -0.21 -2.10 -8.33
C LEU A 37 -1.42 -1.47 -9.01
N GLY A 38 -1.46 -0.13 -9.11
CA GLY A 38 -2.52 0.59 -9.81
C GLY A 38 -2.64 0.17 -11.26
N ALA A 39 -1.52 0.04 -11.97
CA ALA A 39 -1.51 -0.43 -13.35
C ALA A 39 -2.07 -1.85 -13.50
N ARG A 40 -1.74 -2.74 -12.58
CA ARG A 40 -2.25 -4.11 -12.58
C ARG A 40 -3.76 -4.16 -12.27
N ILE A 41 -4.22 -3.30 -11.38
CA ILE A 41 -5.64 -3.15 -11.08
C ILE A 41 -6.39 -2.68 -12.33
N ASP A 42 -5.87 -1.66 -13.02
CA ASP A 42 -6.44 -1.15 -14.26
C ASP A 42 -6.55 -2.25 -15.32
N ASP A 43 -5.53 -3.08 -15.48
CA ASP A 43 -5.54 -4.19 -16.44
C ASP A 43 -6.64 -5.20 -16.11
N LYS A 44 -6.82 -5.55 -14.84
CA LYS A 44 -7.87 -6.47 -14.43
C LYS A 44 -9.25 -5.89 -14.62
N LEU A 45 -9.44 -4.61 -14.32
CA LEU A 45 -10.70 -3.90 -14.55
C LEU A 45 -11.02 -3.83 -16.05
N MET A 46 -10.03 -3.56 -16.89
CA MET A 46 -10.21 -3.53 -18.33
C MET A 46 -10.63 -4.90 -18.87
N ARG A 47 -10.02 -5.96 -18.37
CA ARG A 47 -10.36 -7.34 -18.74
C ARG A 47 -11.82 -7.65 -18.36
N ILE A 48 -12.24 -7.29 -17.16
CA ILE A 48 -13.62 -7.47 -16.69
C ILE A 48 -14.59 -6.67 -17.56
N LYS A 49 -14.23 -5.43 -17.89
CA LYS A 49 -15.05 -4.57 -18.78
C LYS A 49 -15.27 -5.20 -20.14
N ASN A 50 -14.23 -5.80 -20.71
CA ASN A 50 -14.28 -6.35 -22.07
C ASN A 50 -14.95 -7.72 -22.15
N THR A 51 -14.72 -8.58 -21.16
CA THR A 51 -15.18 -9.98 -21.18
C THR A 51 -16.25 -10.31 -20.13
N GLY A 52 -16.54 -9.37 -19.22
CA GLY A 52 -17.43 -9.60 -18.09
C GLY A 52 -16.79 -10.47 -17.00
N ILE A 53 -17.55 -10.71 -15.96
CA ILE A 53 -17.16 -11.64 -14.88
C ILE A 53 -17.88 -12.96 -15.16
N THR A 54 -17.12 -13.96 -15.60
CA THR A 54 -17.62 -15.29 -15.92
C THR A 54 -16.71 -16.32 -15.23
N ASP A 55 -17.05 -17.62 -15.34
CA ASP A 55 -16.19 -18.68 -14.84
C ASP A 55 -14.79 -18.63 -15.46
N GLU A 56 -14.70 -18.14 -16.71
CA GLU A 56 -13.42 -17.95 -17.40
C GLU A 56 -12.61 -16.80 -16.84
N THR A 57 -13.25 -15.86 -16.12
CA THR A 57 -12.59 -14.72 -15.48
C THR A 57 -12.53 -14.83 -13.97
N GLU A 58 -12.77 -16.02 -13.42
CA GLU A 58 -12.70 -16.28 -11.97
C GLU A 58 -11.33 -15.89 -11.40
N ASP A 59 -10.25 -16.31 -12.05
CA ASP A 59 -8.90 -15.96 -11.65
C ASP A 59 -8.67 -14.44 -11.69
N THR A 60 -9.28 -13.76 -12.65
CA THR A 60 -9.19 -12.30 -12.78
C THR A 60 -9.79 -11.60 -11.56
N LEU A 61 -10.93 -12.09 -11.07
CA LEU A 61 -11.58 -11.51 -9.89
C LEU A 61 -10.72 -11.75 -8.63
N MET A 62 -10.23 -12.96 -8.44
CA MET A 62 -9.35 -13.28 -7.30
C MET A 62 -8.07 -12.46 -7.35
N ASP A 63 -7.46 -12.32 -8.52
CA ASP A 63 -6.28 -11.49 -8.70
C ASP A 63 -6.58 -10.03 -8.37
N LEU A 64 -7.72 -9.51 -8.81
CA LEU A 64 -8.13 -8.13 -8.51
C LEU A 64 -8.27 -7.92 -7.00
N ILE A 65 -8.93 -8.82 -6.30
CA ILE A 65 -9.07 -8.76 -4.84
C ILE A 65 -7.68 -8.75 -4.19
N GLY A 66 -6.79 -9.64 -4.65
CA GLY A 66 -5.41 -9.71 -4.14
C GLY A 66 -4.65 -8.41 -4.36
N TYR A 67 -4.73 -7.81 -5.54
CA TYR A 67 -4.08 -6.52 -5.81
C TYR A 67 -4.64 -5.38 -4.98
N LEU A 68 -5.94 -5.38 -4.72
CA LEU A 68 -6.56 -4.36 -3.85
C LEU A 68 -6.08 -4.49 -2.40
N VAL A 69 -5.94 -5.72 -1.90
CA VAL A 69 -5.36 -5.98 -0.58
C VAL A 69 -3.91 -5.47 -0.53
N LEU A 70 -3.11 -5.81 -1.54
CA LEU A 70 -1.71 -5.36 -1.62
C LEU A 70 -1.60 -3.84 -1.74
N TYR A 71 -2.52 -3.21 -2.48
CA TYR A 71 -2.57 -1.75 -2.58
C TYR A 71 -2.77 -1.11 -1.21
N LYS A 72 -3.69 -1.66 -0.42
CA LYS A 72 -3.93 -1.18 0.95
C LYS A 72 -2.71 -1.39 1.85
N VAL A 73 -2.04 -2.52 1.73
CA VAL A 73 -0.79 -2.81 2.47
C VAL A 73 0.30 -1.80 2.07
N ALA A 74 0.44 -1.51 0.78
CA ALA A 74 1.43 -0.55 0.28
C ALA A 74 1.15 0.87 0.81
N MET A 75 -0.12 1.27 0.89
CA MET A 75 -0.51 2.56 1.46
C MET A 75 -0.13 2.66 2.95
N ILE A 76 -0.35 1.58 3.70
CA ILE A 76 0.01 1.52 5.12
C ILE A 76 1.54 1.62 5.28
N LYS A 77 2.28 0.87 4.45
CA LYS A 77 3.75 0.91 4.45
C LYS A 77 4.28 2.31 4.18
N GLU A 78 3.71 3.01 3.20
CA GLU A 78 4.09 4.40 2.89
C GLU A 78 3.95 5.32 4.10
N LYS A 79 2.85 5.22 4.83
CA LYS A 79 2.61 6.01 6.04
C LYS A 79 3.60 5.66 7.16
N VAL A 80 3.91 4.38 7.33
CA VAL A 80 4.89 3.93 8.32
C VAL A 80 6.28 4.45 7.98
N ASP A 81 6.69 4.35 6.72
CA ASP A 81 7.99 4.83 6.25
C ASP A 81 8.11 6.35 6.43
N GLU A 82 7.05 7.10 6.14
CA GLU A 82 6.99 8.54 6.36
C GLU A 82 7.17 8.89 7.85
N PHE A 83 6.41 8.23 8.72
CA PHE A 83 6.53 8.42 10.18
C PHE A 83 7.94 8.10 10.68
N GLU A 84 8.52 6.97 10.25
CA GLU A 84 9.87 6.57 10.66
C GLU A 84 10.94 7.58 10.21
N SER A 85 10.81 8.12 9.00
CA SER A 85 11.71 9.17 8.49
C SER A 85 11.61 10.45 9.31
N GLU A 86 10.41 10.88 9.63
CA GLU A 86 10.16 12.08 10.43
C GLU A 86 10.67 11.90 11.87
N LYS A 87 10.44 10.72 12.44
CA LYS A 87 10.93 10.34 13.75
C LYS A 87 12.46 10.40 13.83
N GLU A 88 13.13 9.88 12.80
CA GLU A 88 14.59 9.92 12.72
C GLU A 88 15.13 11.35 12.72
N ILE A 89 14.52 12.25 11.97
CA ILE A 89 14.88 13.66 11.95
C ILE A 89 14.77 14.27 13.37
N LEU A 90 13.69 13.99 14.07
CA LEU A 90 13.47 14.49 15.42
C LEU A 90 14.47 13.92 16.42
N GLU A 91 14.81 12.65 16.33
CA GLU A 91 15.80 11.99 17.18
C GLU A 91 17.21 12.56 16.96
N MET A 92 17.48 13.08 15.76
CA MET A 92 18.74 13.74 15.44
C MET A 92 18.79 15.23 15.87
N GLY A 93 17.74 15.70 16.55
CA GLY A 93 17.65 17.09 17.02
C GLY A 93 17.07 18.07 16.02
N GLY A 94 16.53 17.58 14.90
CA GLY A 94 15.85 18.39 13.90
C GLY A 94 14.40 18.70 14.28
N HIS A 95 13.69 19.31 13.37
CA HIS A 95 12.26 19.56 13.50
C HIS A 95 11.57 19.26 12.17
N VAL A 96 10.27 19.00 12.23
CA VAL A 96 9.45 18.64 11.06
C VAL A 96 8.28 19.61 10.98
N ASN A 97 7.98 20.09 9.76
CA ASN A 97 6.78 20.89 9.50
C ASN A 97 5.81 20.06 8.67
N ILE A 98 4.62 19.80 9.22
CA ILE A 98 3.57 19.06 8.53
C ILE A 98 2.35 19.98 8.37
N ASN A 99 2.07 20.38 7.14
CA ASN A 99 0.93 21.26 6.80
C ASN A 99 0.86 22.53 7.67
N GLY A 100 2.01 23.17 7.90
CA GLY A 100 2.09 24.39 8.68
C GLY A 100 2.25 24.20 10.19
N THR A 101 2.20 22.97 10.67
CA THR A 101 2.41 22.64 12.08
C THR A 101 3.87 22.24 12.32
N ASN A 102 4.57 22.98 13.17
CA ASN A 102 5.93 22.65 13.56
C ASN A 102 5.92 21.61 14.67
N ILE A 103 6.66 20.54 14.45
CA ILE A 103 6.80 19.43 15.38
C ILE A 103 8.28 19.32 15.73
N ASP A 104 8.61 19.36 17.00
CA ASP A 104 9.99 19.36 17.50
C ASP A 104 10.28 18.18 18.47
N SER A 105 9.32 17.30 18.66
CA SER A 105 9.48 16.13 19.51
C SER A 105 8.77 14.90 18.94
N VAL A 106 9.27 13.72 19.28
CA VAL A 106 8.66 12.44 18.89
C VAL A 106 7.25 12.34 19.49
N ASP A 107 7.05 12.77 20.72
CA ASP A 107 5.72 12.77 21.35
C ASP A 107 4.73 13.66 20.60
N GLY A 108 5.18 14.83 20.14
CA GLY A 108 4.38 15.72 19.30
C GLY A 108 4.02 15.08 17.96
N LEU A 109 4.95 14.33 17.35
CA LEU A 109 4.71 13.60 16.12
C LEU A 109 3.65 12.51 16.30
N ILE A 110 3.78 11.71 17.36
CA ILE A 110 2.80 10.66 17.71
C ILE A 110 1.41 11.28 17.89
N TYR A 111 1.33 12.37 18.64
CA TYR A 111 0.06 13.08 18.86
C TYR A 111 -0.56 13.55 17.53
N HIS A 112 0.25 14.09 16.63
CA HIS A 112 -0.20 14.56 15.32
C HIS A 112 -0.82 13.43 14.49
N TYR A 113 -0.17 12.28 14.42
CA TYR A 113 -0.67 11.11 13.68
C TYR A 113 -1.93 10.52 14.31
N GLU A 114 -2.01 10.44 15.63
CA GLU A 114 -3.19 9.95 16.34
C GLU A 114 -4.41 10.83 16.09
N GLU A 115 -4.26 12.15 16.13
CA GLU A 115 -5.33 13.11 15.85
C GLU A 115 -5.81 13.01 14.39
N LYS A 116 -4.89 12.84 13.45
CA LYS A 116 -5.21 12.66 12.04
C LYS A 116 -6.02 11.37 11.82
N GLU A 117 -5.67 10.28 12.51
CA GLU A 117 -6.40 9.02 12.44
C GLU A 117 -7.83 9.14 12.98
N LYS A 118 -8.01 9.81 14.09
CA LYS A 118 -9.33 10.08 14.65
C LYS A 118 -10.23 10.85 13.69
N LYS A 119 -9.69 11.85 13.01
CA LYS A 119 -10.42 12.66 12.02
C LYS A 119 -10.83 11.85 10.79
N SER A 120 -9.99 10.89 10.36
CA SER A 120 -10.28 10.05 9.19
C SER A 120 -11.35 8.99 9.44
N LYS A 121 -11.62 8.65 10.70
CA LYS A 121 -12.65 7.66 11.10
C LYS A 121 -14.05 8.27 11.26
N ASN A 122 -14.16 9.57 11.25
CA ASN A 122 -15.40 10.32 11.30
C ASN A 122 -15.78 10.79 9.88
#